data_843a17a028070f33b81a04d1e8f05b4d
#
_entry.id   843a17a028070f33b81a04d1e8f05b4d
#
_cell.length_a   1.000
_cell.length_b   1.000
_cell.length_c   1.000
_cell.angle_alpha   90.00
_cell.angle_beta   90.00
_cell.angle_gamma   90.00
#
_symmetry.space_group_name_H-M   'P 1'
#
loop_
_entity.id
_entity.type
_entity.pdbx_description
1 polymer ?
#
loop_
_entity_poly.entity_id
_entity_poly.type
_entity_poly.pdbx_seq_one_letter_code
_entity_poly.pdbx_strand_id
1 'polypeptide(L)'
;MRGASEPDGDNSDPLALSTPLPLTLHPAAVYLSGLAPKSRRTMRHALNTIAQLLTNGACDAMTLDWSKLRYQHTAAIRAAFMDKYAPTTANRMLAALRRVLKEARRLKQIDPEDYDSAVDIKGIQHTPLLHGRALSEQEVVALIEACLNDPNLTGLRDVAMISILMAGLRRSEVVALDFSDFDPKTGGLKVRRGKGLRDRMAYLPTGALAALSDWLAIRGDEPGPLLYPVDKAGQIARRRLTDQAVMFVLQKRGLQGNVEPFSPHDFRRTFISDLLESGADVITVSRLAGHSDPATTAKYDMRGEVAKQQAVARLKMPYRQRRDSNAPQA
;
A
#
# COMPACT_ATOMS: atom_id res chain seq x y z
N MET A 1 62.65 27.05 -23.73
CA MET A 1 61.30 26.82 -24.28
C MET A 1 60.46 26.08 -23.19
N ARG A 2 59.53 26.77 -22.56
CA ARG A 2 58.69 26.19 -21.57
C ARG A 2 57.42 25.74 -22.29
N GLY A 3 57.14 24.44 -22.23
CA GLY A 3 55.88 23.91 -22.71
C GLY A 3 54.70 24.43 -21.85
N ALA A 4 53.75 25.03 -22.53
CA ALA A 4 52.47 25.37 -21.94
C ALA A 4 51.70 24.09 -21.67
N SER A 5 51.35 23.84 -20.43
CA SER A 5 50.34 22.85 -20.03
C SER A 5 48.99 23.33 -20.53
N GLU A 6 48.35 22.53 -21.38
CA GLU A 6 46.95 22.68 -21.72
C GLU A 6 46.10 22.63 -20.45
N PRO A 7 45.05 23.44 -20.37
CA PRO A 7 44.14 23.38 -19.21
C PRO A 7 43.35 22.07 -19.23
N ASP A 8 43.29 21.42 -18.08
CA ASP A 8 42.43 20.28 -17.81
C ASP A 8 41.02 20.49 -18.40
N GLY A 9 40.64 19.66 -19.36
CA GLY A 9 39.33 19.66 -19.94
C GLY A 9 38.31 19.41 -18.84
N ASP A 10 37.33 20.28 -18.74
CA ASP A 10 36.15 20.16 -17.91
C ASP A 10 35.52 18.78 -18.17
N ASN A 11 35.82 17.82 -17.31
CA ASN A 11 35.36 16.42 -17.39
C ASN A 11 33.94 16.27 -16.76
N SER A 12 33.14 17.33 -16.88
CA SER A 12 31.75 17.29 -16.42
C SER A 12 30.88 16.46 -17.37
N ASP A 13 30.07 15.58 -16.84
CA ASP A 13 29.11 14.78 -17.62
C ASP A 13 28.19 15.71 -18.45
N PRO A 14 28.00 15.46 -19.75
CA PRO A 14 27.21 16.33 -20.63
C PRO A 14 25.76 16.49 -20.18
N LEU A 15 25.24 15.56 -19.32
CA LEU A 15 23.91 15.63 -18.72
C LEU A 15 23.92 16.35 -17.36
N ALA A 16 25.09 16.75 -16.84
CA ALA A 16 25.13 17.52 -15.59
C ALA A 16 24.64 18.95 -15.80
N LEU A 17 24.07 19.54 -14.75
CA LEU A 17 23.80 20.98 -14.69
C LEU A 17 25.14 21.72 -14.61
N SER A 18 25.34 22.69 -15.48
CA SER A 18 26.50 23.57 -15.42
C SER A 18 26.56 24.47 -14.20
N THR A 19 25.36 24.86 -13.71
CA THR A 19 25.16 25.65 -12.51
C THR A 19 23.91 25.16 -11.74
N PRO A 20 23.90 25.23 -10.40
CA PRO A 20 22.74 24.86 -9.62
C PRO A 20 21.52 25.72 -9.98
N LEU A 21 20.36 25.10 -10.20
CA LEU A 21 19.10 25.80 -10.47
C LEU A 21 18.38 26.15 -9.18
N PRO A 22 17.71 27.32 -9.11
CA PRO A 22 16.75 27.61 -8.04
C PRO A 22 15.69 26.51 -7.94
N LEU A 23 15.26 26.19 -6.73
CA LEU A 23 14.26 25.12 -6.49
C LEU A 23 12.95 25.33 -7.29
N THR A 24 12.57 26.57 -7.53
CA THR A 24 11.39 26.95 -8.32
C THR A 24 11.54 26.72 -9.83
N LEU A 25 12.76 26.62 -10.31
CA LEU A 25 13.09 26.36 -11.72
C LEU A 25 13.63 24.94 -11.94
N HIS A 26 13.86 24.17 -10.88
CA HIS A 26 14.39 22.82 -10.97
C HIS A 26 13.27 21.79 -11.13
N PRO A 27 13.16 21.06 -12.26
CA PRO A 27 12.06 20.16 -12.55
C PRO A 27 11.83 19.09 -11.47
N ALA A 28 12.90 18.49 -10.96
CA ALA A 28 12.79 17.48 -9.90
C ALA A 28 12.37 18.10 -8.57
N ALA A 29 12.82 19.30 -8.21
CA ALA A 29 12.40 19.99 -7.00
C ALA A 29 10.91 20.34 -7.06
N VAL A 30 10.44 20.89 -8.18
CA VAL A 30 9.03 21.22 -8.42
C VAL A 30 8.16 19.96 -8.32
N TYR A 31 8.54 18.87 -8.98
CA TYR A 31 7.82 17.60 -8.87
C TYR A 31 7.77 17.10 -7.42
N LEU A 32 8.90 17.05 -6.74
CA LEU A 32 9.00 16.52 -5.39
C LEU A 32 8.24 17.38 -4.37
N SER A 33 8.17 18.70 -4.54
CA SER A 33 7.48 19.61 -3.63
C SER A 33 5.97 19.34 -3.56
N GLY A 34 5.36 18.89 -4.67
CA GLY A 34 3.95 18.53 -4.75
C GLY A 34 3.58 17.20 -4.10
N LEU A 35 4.55 16.44 -3.59
CA LEU A 35 4.32 15.11 -3.03
C LEU A 35 4.24 15.13 -1.50
N ALA A 36 3.40 14.22 -0.95
CA ALA A 36 3.40 13.93 0.48
C ALA A 36 4.79 13.42 0.94
N PRO A 37 5.20 13.68 2.22
CA PRO A 37 6.57 13.40 2.69
C PRO A 37 7.05 11.96 2.42
N LYS A 38 6.20 10.96 2.66
CA LYS A 38 6.53 9.54 2.42
C LYS A 38 6.74 9.24 0.92
N SER A 39 5.88 9.78 0.05
CA SER A 39 6.01 9.64 -1.41
C SER A 39 7.22 10.38 -1.94
N ARG A 40 7.51 11.57 -1.41
CA ARG A 40 8.67 12.39 -1.79
C ARG A 40 9.98 11.63 -1.63
N ARG A 41 10.17 10.94 -0.49
CA ARG A 41 11.37 10.12 -0.25
C ARG A 41 11.52 9.02 -1.29
N THR A 42 10.44 8.29 -1.59
CA THR A 42 10.44 7.20 -2.58
C THR A 42 10.72 7.72 -3.99
N MET A 43 10.09 8.83 -4.39
CA MET A 43 10.28 9.40 -5.71
C MET A 43 11.67 10.04 -5.87
N ARG A 44 12.21 10.68 -4.83
CA ARG A 44 13.60 11.17 -4.84
C ARG A 44 14.58 10.02 -5.06
N HIS A 45 14.41 8.89 -4.38
CA HIS A 45 15.24 7.72 -4.60
C HIS A 45 15.14 7.22 -6.05
N ALA A 46 13.95 7.16 -6.63
CA ALA A 46 13.76 6.80 -8.03
C ALA A 46 14.49 7.73 -8.99
N LEU A 47 14.40 9.05 -8.77
CA LEU A 47 15.08 10.04 -9.59
C LEU A 47 16.62 10.00 -9.43
N ASN A 48 17.12 9.78 -8.20
CA ASN A 48 18.54 9.58 -7.96
C ASN A 48 19.06 8.35 -8.73
N THR A 49 18.32 7.24 -8.68
CA THR A 49 18.69 6.02 -9.42
C THR A 49 18.76 6.28 -10.93
N ILE A 50 17.83 7.06 -11.48
CA ILE A 50 17.82 7.44 -12.90
C ILE A 50 19.03 8.30 -13.23
N ALA A 51 19.31 9.33 -12.44
CA ALA A 51 20.44 10.22 -12.64
C ALA A 51 21.77 9.45 -12.60
N GLN A 52 21.98 8.64 -11.57
CA GLN A 52 23.17 7.81 -11.40
C GLN A 52 23.37 6.82 -12.57
N LEU A 53 22.29 6.23 -13.09
CA LEU A 53 22.36 5.31 -14.22
C LEU A 53 22.84 6.02 -15.50
N LEU A 54 22.32 7.21 -15.76
CA LEU A 54 22.66 7.97 -16.98
C LEU A 54 24.06 8.57 -16.95
N THR A 55 24.62 8.83 -15.77
CA THR A 55 25.88 9.57 -15.58
C THR A 55 26.95 8.74 -14.87
N ASN A 56 26.78 7.39 -14.86
CA ASN A 56 27.71 6.49 -14.16
C ASN A 56 27.97 6.90 -12.68
N GLY A 57 26.97 7.47 -12.03
CA GLY A 57 27.07 7.89 -10.64
C GLY A 57 27.46 9.36 -10.42
N ALA A 58 27.78 10.12 -11.47
CA ALA A 58 28.25 11.51 -11.37
C ALA A 58 27.14 12.47 -10.90
N CYS A 59 25.85 12.20 -11.21
CA CYS A 59 24.74 13.06 -10.86
C CYS A 59 23.72 12.38 -9.94
N ASP A 60 23.00 13.19 -9.20
CA ASP A 60 21.77 12.84 -8.50
C ASP A 60 20.56 13.58 -9.08
N ALA A 61 19.40 13.44 -8.43
CA ALA A 61 18.15 14.07 -8.88
C ALA A 61 18.20 15.60 -8.96
N MET A 62 19.14 16.24 -8.24
CA MET A 62 19.25 17.69 -8.14
C MET A 62 20.40 18.25 -8.98
N THR A 63 21.29 17.42 -9.48
CA THR A 63 22.46 17.82 -10.29
C THR A 63 22.34 17.40 -11.75
N LEU A 64 21.39 16.50 -12.08
CA LEU A 64 21.08 16.11 -13.47
C LEU A 64 20.26 17.22 -14.16
N ASP A 65 20.65 17.58 -15.37
CA ASP A 65 19.87 18.45 -16.25
C ASP A 65 18.76 17.67 -16.95
N TRP A 66 17.59 17.64 -16.32
CA TRP A 66 16.42 16.93 -16.84
C TRP A 66 15.94 17.45 -18.19
N SER A 67 16.27 18.69 -18.55
CA SER A 67 15.88 19.31 -19.82
C SER A 67 16.64 18.75 -21.02
N LYS A 68 17.82 18.16 -20.79
CA LYS A 68 18.65 17.53 -21.82
C LYS A 68 18.24 16.10 -22.17
N LEU A 69 17.30 15.50 -21.42
CA LEU A 69 16.88 14.14 -21.70
C LEU A 69 16.07 14.04 -22.99
N ARG A 70 16.42 13.05 -23.80
CA ARG A 70 15.81 12.74 -25.09
C ARG A 70 15.37 11.27 -25.11
N TYR A 71 14.67 10.85 -26.16
CA TYR A 71 14.21 9.48 -26.34
C TYR A 71 15.27 8.42 -26.07
N GLN A 72 16.50 8.60 -26.60
CA GLN A 72 17.57 7.62 -26.40
C GLN A 72 17.91 7.41 -24.92
N HIS A 73 17.89 8.47 -24.10
CA HIS A 73 18.16 8.38 -22.66
C HIS A 73 17.04 7.62 -21.93
N THR A 74 15.77 7.95 -22.25
CA THR A 74 14.62 7.31 -21.61
C THR A 74 14.44 5.84 -22.05
N ALA A 75 14.77 5.51 -23.29
CA ALA A 75 14.82 4.15 -23.80
C ALA A 75 15.91 3.32 -23.11
N ALA A 76 17.12 3.89 -22.92
CA ALA A 76 18.20 3.23 -22.20
C ALA A 76 17.85 2.97 -20.73
N ILE A 77 17.23 3.95 -20.04
CA ILE A 77 16.72 3.78 -18.67
C ILE A 77 15.71 2.62 -18.63
N ARG A 78 14.76 2.59 -19.58
CA ARG A 78 13.75 1.54 -19.62
C ARG A 78 14.40 0.16 -19.79
N ALA A 79 15.36 0.01 -20.70
CA ALA A 79 16.07 -1.25 -20.91
C ALA A 79 16.80 -1.69 -19.64
N ALA A 80 17.60 -0.83 -19.03
CA ALA A 80 18.32 -1.14 -17.79
C ALA A 80 17.35 -1.47 -16.61
N PHE A 81 16.17 -0.87 -16.57
CA PHE A 81 15.18 -1.20 -15.55
C PHE A 81 14.51 -2.54 -15.76
N MET A 82 14.35 -2.98 -16.99
CA MET A 82 13.84 -4.34 -17.29
C MET A 82 14.77 -5.43 -16.74
N ASP A 83 16.06 -5.20 -16.82
CA ASP A 83 17.06 -6.18 -16.38
C ASP A 83 17.26 -6.17 -14.85
N LYS A 84 17.11 -4.99 -14.22
CA LYS A 84 17.54 -4.79 -12.82
C LYS A 84 16.42 -4.81 -11.79
N TYR A 85 15.19 -4.51 -12.18
CA TYR A 85 14.08 -4.31 -11.22
C TYR A 85 12.85 -5.11 -11.57
N ALA A 86 12.10 -5.51 -10.52
CA ALA A 86 10.76 -6.07 -10.71
C ALA A 86 9.86 -5.06 -11.48
N PRO A 87 9.01 -5.53 -12.41
CA PRO A 87 8.23 -4.67 -13.30
C PRO A 87 7.42 -3.56 -12.61
N THR A 88 6.84 -3.86 -11.44
CA THR A 88 6.09 -2.87 -10.65
C THR A 88 6.98 -1.73 -10.13
N THR A 89 8.21 -2.06 -9.71
CA THR A 89 9.19 -1.06 -9.27
C THR A 89 9.70 -0.24 -10.44
N ALA A 90 10.08 -0.89 -11.52
CA ALA A 90 10.52 -0.24 -12.75
C ALA A 90 9.45 0.72 -13.30
N ASN A 91 8.21 0.28 -13.41
CA ASN A 91 7.09 1.12 -13.88
C ASN A 91 6.85 2.34 -12.98
N ARG A 92 7.00 2.18 -11.66
CA ARG A 92 6.92 3.32 -10.71
C ARG A 92 8.04 4.32 -10.94
N MET A 93 9.26 3.86 -11.22
CA MET A 93 10.41 4.71 -11.51
C MET A 93 10.25 5.41 -12.87
N LEU A 94 9.76 4.71 -13.90
CA LEU A 94 9.41 5.30 -15.21
C LEU A 94 8.28 6.34 -15.09
N ALA A 95 7.33 6.13 -14.18
CA ALA A 95 6.31 7.14 -13.91
C ALA A 95 6.91 8.40 -13.27
N ALA A 96 7.90 8.26 -12.37
CA ALA A 96 8.63 9.41 -11.81
C ALA A 96 9.40 10.17 -12.90
N LEU A 97 10.05 9.46 -13.82
CA LEU A 97 10.74 10.05 -14.97
C LEU A 97 9.78 10.89 -15.84
N ARG A 98 8.64 10.31 -16.23
CA ARG A 98 7.64 11.05 -17.03
C ARG A 98 7.11 12.29 -16.29
N ARG A 99 6.97 12.21 -14.98
CA ARG A 99 6.49 13.35 -14.17
C ARG A 99 7.53 14.46 -14.10
N VAL A 100 8.81 14.16 -13.91
CA VAL A 100 9.86 15.21 -13.89
C VAL A 100 10.03 15.85 -15.26
N LEU A 101 9.98 15.09 -16.34
CA LEU A 101 9.99 15.64 -17.71
C LEU A 101 8.78 16.53 -17.98
N LYS A 102 7.60 16.16 -17.45
CA LYS A 102 6.42 17.01 -17.52
C LYS A 102 6.62 18.36 -16.81
N GLU A 103 7.31 18.38 -15.67
CA GLU A 103 7.64 19.65 -15.01
C GLU A 103 8.68 20.45 -15.82
N ALA A 104 9.69 19.80 -16.41
CA ALA A 104 10.63 20.48 -17.32
C ALA A 104 9.90 21.17 -18.50
N ARG A 105 8.89 20.49 -19.08
CA ARG A 105 8.03 21.08 -20.12
C ARG A 105 7.21 22.25 -19.60
N ARG A 106 6.60 22.14 -18.42
CA ARG A 106 5.83 23.24 -17.79
C ARG A 106 6.69 24.45 -17.51
N LEU A 107 7.94 24.23 -17.14
CA LEU A 107 8.94 25.27 -16.92
C LEU A 107 9.55 25.81 -18.23
N LYS A 108 9.09 25.30 -19.40
CA LYS A 108 9.57 25.70 -20.74
C LYS A 108 11.07 25.44 -20.93
N GLN A 109 11.61 24.40 -20.31
CA GLN A 109 13.03 24.02 -20.38
C GLN A 109 13.31 22.91 -21.40
N ILE A 110 12.28 22.22 -21.88
CA ILE A 110 12.36 21.20 -22.92
C ILE A 110 11.36 21.54 -24.02
N ASP A 111 11.78 21.35 -25.25
CA ASP A 111 10.93 21.56 -26.43
C ASP A 111 9.76 20.56 -26.45
N PRO A 112 8.56 20.95 -26.93
CA PRO A 112 7.41 20.05 -27.02
C PRO A 112 7.67 18.75 -27.75
N GLU A 113 8.35 18.76 -28.88
CA GLU A 113 8.63 17.56 -29.69
C GLU A 113 9.61 16.62 -28.97
N ASP A 114 10.64 17.20 -28.38
CA ASP A 114 11.62 16.47 -27.56
C ASP A 114 10.96 15.81 -26.34
N TYR A 115 10.05 16.55 -25.66
CA TYR A 115 9.29 16.02 -24.55
C TYR A 115 8.40 14.85 -24.98
N ASP A 116 7.61 15.04 -26.04
CA ASP A 116 6.67 14.03 -26.50
C ASP A 116 7.40 12.72 -26.89
N SER A 117 8.55 12.84 -27.56
CA SER A 117 9.42 11.70 -27.87
C SER A 117 10.01 11.06 -26.61
N ALA A 118 10.51 11.86 -25.66
CA ALA A 118 11.16 11.36 -24.44
C ALA A 118 10.19 10.64 -23.50
N VAL A 119 8.91 10.99 -23.50
CA VAL A 119 7.90 10.32 -22.65
C VAL A 119 7.19 9.16 -23.34
N ASP A 120 7.35 8.99 -24.65
CA ASP A 120 6.79 7.89 -25.44
C ASP A 120 7.60 6.60 -25.21
N ILE A 121 7.65 6.15 -24.00
CA ILE A 121 8.22 4.86 -23.61
C ILE A 121 7.11 3.97 -23.03
N LYS A 122 6.97 2.78 -23.58
CA LYS A 122 5.96 1.82 -23.09
C LYS A 122 6.32 1.37 -21.68
N GLY A 123 5.31 1.18 -20.84
CA GLY A 123 5.49 0.49 -19.55
C GLY A 123 6.03 -0.93 -19.76
N ILE A 124 6.67 -1.47 -18.73
CA ILE A 124 7.12 -2.86 -18.71
C ILE A 124 5.88 -3.72 -18.44
N GLN A 125 5.50 -4.53 -19.42
CA GLN A 125 4.36 -5.43 -19.29
C GLN A 125 4.67 -6.54 -18.29
N HIS A 126 3.72 -6.83 -17.44
CA HIS A 126 3.75 -7.96 -16.53
C HIS A 126 2.32 -8.33 -16.16
N THR A 127 2.08 -9.60 -15.99
CA THR A 127 0.87 -10.07 -15.33
C THR A 127 1.12 -10.01 -13.83
N PRO A 128 0.45 -9.11 -13.09
CA PRO A 128 0.66 -9.04 -11.65
C PRO A 128 0.15 -10.35 -11.02
N LEU A 129 1.05 -11.20 -10.61
CA LEU A 129 0.70 -12.24 -9.65
C LEU A 129 0.23 -11.53 -8.37
N LEU A 130 -0.91 -11.91 -7.85
CA LEU A 130 -1.37 -11.43 -6.56
C LEU A 130 -0.35 -11.89 -5.50
N HIS A 131 0.61 -11.02 -5.17
CA HIS A 131 1.56 -11.30 -4.10
C HIS A 131 0.82 -11.30 -2.76
N GLY A 132 1.05 -12.33 -1.96
CA GLY A 132 0.38 -12.56 -0.68
C GLY A 132 -0.86 -13.46 -0.84
N ARG A 133 -1.39 -13.91 0.27
CA ARG A 133 -2.48 -14.88 0.38
C ARG A 133 -3.51 -14.42 1.43
N ALA A 134 -4.69 -14.98 1.44
CA ALA A 134 -5.53 -14.94 2.62
C ALA A 134 -4.97 -15.90 3.68
N LEU A 135 -5.08 -15.53 4.95
CA LEU A 135 -4.80 -16.41 6.07
C LEU A 135 -5.97 -17.35 6.25
N SER A 136 -5.70 -18.63 6.51
CA SER A 136 -6.73 -19.56 6.92
C SER A 136 -7.20 -19.29 8.34
N GLU A 137 -8.38 -19.77 8.70
CA GLU A 137 -8.91 -19.67 10.07
C GLU A 137 -7.94 -20.28 11.08
N GLN A 138 -7.36 -21.44 10.77
CA GLN A 138 -6.38 -22.12 11.63
C GLN A 138 -5.14 -21.29 11.87
N GLU A 139 -4.66 -20.56 10.85
CA GLU A 139 -3.51 -19.66 11.00
C GLU A 139 -3.84 -18.46 11.87
N VAL A 140 -5.04 -17.88 11.73
CA VAL A 140 -5.51 -16.80 12.60
C VAL A 140 -5.62 -17.28 14.04
N VAL A 141 -6.18 -18.47 14.27
CA VAL A 141 -6.24 -19.11 15.60
C VAL A 141 -4.84 -19.29 16.18
N ALA A 142 -3.90 -19.87 15.42
CA ALA A 142 -2.53 -20.08 15.86
C ALA A 142 -1.81 -18.75 16.24
N LEU A 143 -2.07 -17.67 15.49
CA LEU A 143 -1.53 -16.35 15.82
C LEU A 143 -2.11 -15.80 17.13
N ILE A 144 -3.41 -15.98 17.37
CA ILE A 144 -4.08 -15.56 18.60
C ILE A 144 -3.56 -16.37 19.78
N GLU A 145 -3.45 -17.68 19.65
CA GLU A 145 -2.90 -18.58 20.70
C GLU A 145 -1.45 -18.23 21.04
N ALA A 146 -0.62 -17.95 20.02
CA ALA A 146 0.76 -17.49 20.24
C ALA A 146 0.82 -16.15 21.00
N CYS A 147 -0.19 -15.31 20.91
CA CYS A 147 -0.30 -14.10 21.71
C CYS A 147 -0.79 -14.41 23.13
N LEU A 148 -1.82 -15.23 23.28
CA LEU A 148 -2.43 -15.58 24.58
C LEU A 148 -1.47 -16.37 25.47
N ASN A 149 -0.58 -17.16 24.87
CA ASN A 149 0.49 -17.90 25.57
C ASN A 149 1.63 -16.98 26.05
N ASP A 150 1.65 -15.69 25.70
CA ASP A 150 2.61 -14.71 26.23
C ASP A 150 2.03 -14.13 27.54
N PRO A 151 2.62 -14.41 28.71
CA PRO A 151 2.09 -13.96 30.00
C PRO A 151 2.22 -12.44 30.22
N ASN A 152 2.95 -11.77 29.33
CA ASN A 152 3.14 -10.33 29.42
C ASN A 152 1.99 -9.56 28.76
N LEU A 153 1.84 -8.28 29.13
CA LEU A 153 0.86 -7.36 28.52
C LEU A 153 1.04 -7.23 27.00
N THR A 154 2.22 -7.59 26.46
CA THR A 154 2.46 -7.67 25.01
C THR A 154 1.51 -8.65 24.33
N GLY A 155 1.16 -9.76 24.98
CA GLY A 155 0.23 -10.75 24.42
C GLY A 155 -1.14 -10.14 24.16
N LEU A 156 -1.74 -9.53 25.17
CA LEU A 156 -3.07 -8.89 25.07
C LEU A 156 -3.08 -7.73 24.05
N ARG A 157 -2.00 -6.90 24.05
CA ARG A 157 -1.84 -5.85 23.06
C ARG A 157 -1.77 -6.41 21.64
N ASP A 158 -1.07 -7.55 21.45
CA ASP A 158 -0.87 -8.16 20.14
C ASP A 158 -2.17 -8.79 19.61
N VAL A 159 -2.97 -9.44 20.49
CA VAL A 159 -4.31 -9.92 20.13
C VAL A 159 -5.19 -8.75 19.67
N ALA A 160 -5.24 -7.66 20.43
CA ALA A 160 -6.02 -6.47 20.07
C ALA A 160 -5.55 -5.88 18.71
N MET A 161 -4.25 -5.85 18.46
CA MET A 161 -3.68 -5.38 17.18
C MET A 161 -4.09 -6.30 16.02
N ILE A 162 -4.02 -7.63 16.18
CA ILE A 162 -4.46 -8.61 15.19
C ILE A 162 -5.96 -8.43 14.93
N SER A 163 -6.76 -8.26 15.97
CA SER A 163 -8.19 -8.03 15.88
C SER A 163 -8.55 -6.79 15.04
N ILE A 164 -7.82 -5.70 15.20
CA ILE A 164 -7.99 -4.49 14.39
C ILE A 164 -7.56 -4.74 12.93
N LEU A 165 -6.50 -5.51 12.70
CA LEU A 165 -6.08 -5.89 11.34
C LEU A 165 -7.14 -6.75 10.64
N MET A 166 -7.80 -7.67 11.38
CA MET A 166 -8.91 -8.50 10.90
C MET A 166 -10.16 -7.68 10.55
N ALA A 167 -10.28 -6.42 11.00
CA ALA A 167 -11.29 -5.48 10.50
C ALA A 167 -10.89 -4.79 9.18
N GLY A 168 -9.85 -5.29 8.51
CA GLY A 168 -9.42 -4.84 7.18
C GLY A 168 -8.61 -3.54 7.16
N LEU A 169 -8.12 -3.06 8.30
CA LEU A 169 -7.30 -1.84 8.36
C LEU A 169 -5.90 -2.06 7.78
N ARG A 170 -5.34 -1.01 7.18
CA ARG A 170 -3.93 -0.99 6.79
C ARG A 170 -3.05 -0.83 8.03
N ARG A 171 -1.85 -1.39 8.02
CA ARG A 171 -0.84 -1.27 9.08
C ARG A 171 -0.68 0.17 9.60
N SER A 172 -0.60 1.14 8.72
CA SER A 172 -0.49 2.56 9.08
C SER A 172 -1.77 3.15 9.67
N GLU A 173 -2.93 2.61 9.33
CA GLU A 173 -4.22 3.00 9.90
C GLU A 173 -4.35 2.46 11.32
N VAL A 174 -3.93 1.21 11.57
CA VAL A 174 -3.92 0.60 12.91
C VAL A 174 -3.16 1.45 13.93
N VAL A 175 -1.93 1.86 13.60
CA VAL A 175 -1.11 2.68 14.50
C VAL A 175 -1.58 4.12 14.62
N ALA A 176 -2.38 4.61 13.66
CA ALA A 176 -2.91 5.97 13.66
C ALA A 176 -4.17 6.13 14.52
N LEU A 177 -4.84 5.02 14.92
CA LEU A 177 -6.04 5.07 15.75
C LEU A 177 -5.73 5.67 17.13
N ASP A 178 -6.60 6.54 17.59
CA ASP A 178 -6.66 7.02 18.95
C ASP A 178 -7.82 6.37 19.70
N PHE A 179 -7.80 6.42 21.04
CA PHE A 179 -8.87 5.90 21.88
C PHE A 179 -10.24 6.48 21.48
N SER A 180 -10.29 7.77 21.16
CA SER A 180 -11.50 8.46 20.71
C SER A 180 -12.03 8.03 19.34
N ASP A 181 -11.27 7.24 18.58
CA ASP A 181 -11.71 6.69 17.30
C ASP A 181 -12.50 5.38 17.43
N PHE A 182 -12.53 4.80 18.64
CA PHE A 182 -13.24 3.56 18.93
C PHE A 182 -14.58 3.82 19.60
N ASP A 183 -15.63 3.20 19.07
CA ASP A 183 -16.95 3.17 19.68
C ASP A 183 -17.22 1.77 20.27
N PRO A 184 -17.20 1.60 21.60
CA PRO A 184 -17.39 0.31 22.22
C PRO A 184 -18.82 -0.26 22.06
N LYS A 185 -19.82 0.59 21.77
CA LYS A 185 -21.23 0.15 21.60
C LYS A 185 -21.44 -0.56 20.27
N THR A 186 -20.76 -0.09 19.21
CA THR A 186 -20.94 -0.60 17.85
C THR A 186 -19.76 -1.44 17.37
N GLY A 187 -18.64 -1.46 18.10
CA GLY A 187 -17.37 -2.00 17.61
C GLY A 187 -16.77 -1.17 16.47
N GLY A 188 -17.26 0.06 16.31
CA GLY A 188 -16.86 0.96 15.24
C GLY A 188 -15.47 1.56 15.43
N LEU A 189 -14.68 1.61 14.37
CA LEU A 189 -13.36 2.25 14.30
C LEU A 189 -13.39 3.35 13.25
N LYS A 190 -13.23 4.59 13.67
CA LYS A 190 -13.14 5.74 12.77
C LYS A 190 -11.73 5.82 12.18
N VAL A 191 -11.59 5.38 10.94
CA VAL A 191 -10.32 5.45 10.19
C VAL A 191 -10.19 6.81 9.53
N ARG A 192 -9.39 7.67 10.12
CA ARG A 192 -9.11 9.01 9.60
C ARG A 192 -8.20 8.93 8.37
N ARG A 193 -8.54 9.65 7.31
CA ARG A 193 -7.73 9.78 6.12
C ARG A 193 -7.09 11.17 6.08
N GLY A 194 -5.85 11.23 5.56
CA GLY A 194 -5.14 12.50 5.42
C GLY A 194 -5.87 13.50 4.51
N LYS A 195 -5.37 14.74 4.48
CA LYS A 195 -5.95 15.92 3.81
C LYS A 195 -6.55 15.60 2.42
N GLY A 196 -7.84 15.88 2.26
CA GLY A 196 -8.57 15.72 1.00
C GLY A 196 -9.21 14.34 0.78
N LEU A 197 -9.07 13.39 1.70
CA LEU A 197 -9.71 12.07 1.65
C LEU A 197 -10.78 11.95 2.73
N ARG A 198 -11.92 11.31 2.40
CA ARG A 198 -13.00 11.11 3.37
C ARG A 198 -12.63 10.05 4.40
N ASP A 199 -12.94 10.30 5.68
CA ASP A 199 -12.89 9.30 6.73
C ASP A 199 -13.82 8.14 6.40
N ARG A 200 -13.52 6.95 6.95
CA ARG A 200 -14.43 5.80 6.87
C ARG A 200 -14.60 5.13 8.21
N MET A 201 -15.71 4.45 8.37
CA MET A 201 -15.91 3.51 9.47
C MET A 201 -15.44 2.11 9.06
N ALA A 202 -14.78 1.42 9.96
CA ALA A 202 -14.58 -0.02 9.96
C ALA A 202 -15.22 -0.60 11.21
N TYR A 203 -15.53 -1.89 11.20
CA TYR A 203 -16.22 -2.53 12.31
C TYR A 203 -15.49 -3.80 12.71
N LEU A 204 -15.35 -4.00 14.01
CA LEU A 204 -14.75 -5.20 14.57
C LEU A 204 -15.75 -6.35 14.54
N PRO A 205 -15.35 -7.56 14.13
CA PRO A 205 -16.13 -8.78 14.42
C PRO A 205 -16.29 -8.99 15.92
N THR A 206 -17.32 -9.75 16.35
CA THR A 206 -17.67 -9.91 17.77
C THR A 206 -16.50 -10.38 18.63
N GLY A 207 -15.75 -11.39 18.22
CA GLY A 207 -14.56 -11.87 18.95
C GLY A 207 -13.44 -10.86 19.02
N ALA A 208 -13.26 -10.07 17.96
CA ALA A 208 -12.26 -8.99 17.90
C ALA A 208 -12.61 -7.83 18.85
N LEU A 209 -13.91 -7.56 19.06
CA LEU A 209 -14.37 -6.57 20.03
C LEU A 209 -14.00 -6.97 21.47
N ALA A 210 -14.19 -8.24 21.84
CA ALA A 210 -13.81 -8.75 23.16
C ALA A 210 -12.29 -8.62 23.38
N ALA A 211 -11.47 -9.03 22.42
CA ALA A 211 -10.03 -8.93 22.51
C ALA A 211 -9.52 -7.48 22.64
N LEU A 212 -10.15 -6.53 21.94
CA LEU A 212 -9.81 -5.12 22.10
C LEU A 212 -10.24 -4.62 23.49
N SER A 213 -11.39 -5.05 24.02
CA SER A 213 -11.88 -4.66 25.34
C SER A 213 -10.95 -5.14 26.46
N ASP A 214 -10.40 -6.35 26.38
CA ASP A 214 -9.41 -6.87 27.33
C ASP A 214 -8.14 -6.00 27.36
N TRP A 215 -7.66 -5.60 26.20
CA TRP A 215 -6.53 -4.66 26.12
C TRP A 215 -6.89 -3.30 26.73
N LEU A 216 -8.08 -2.75 26.43
CA LEU A 216 -8.50 -1.43 26.92
C LEU A 216 -8.69 -1.41 28.43
N ALA A 217 -9.08 -2.51 29.07
CA ALA A 217 -9.16 -2.63 30.52
C ALA A 217 -7.79 -2.38 31.18
N ILE A 218 -6.70 -2.68 30.51
CA ILE A 218 -5.33 -2.48 31.01
C ILE A 218 -4.76 -1.14 30.53
N ARG A 219 -5.04 -0.77 29.28
CA ARG A 219 -4.57 0.48 28.68
C ARG A 219 -5.14 1.70 29.40
N GLY A 220 -6.37 1.62 29.90
CA GLY A 220 -7.13 2.73 30.45
C GLY A 220 -7.82 3.56 29.38
N ASP A 221 -8.61 4.54 29.82
CA ASP A 221 -9.50 5.41 29.01
C ASP A 221 -8.88 6.78 28.66
N GLU A 222 -7.63 7.02 29.06
CA GLU A 222 -6.95 8.28 28.77
C GLU A 222 -6.82 8.56 27.27
N PRO A 223 -6.94 9.84 26.87
CA PRO A 223 -6.73 10.26 25.49
C PRO A 223 -5.35 9.83 24.96
N GLY A 224 -5.28 9.49 23.67
CA GLY A 224 -4.03 9.08 23.01
C GLY A 224 -4.18 7.84 22.15
N PRO A 225 -3.07 7.25 21.71
CA PRO A 225 -3.07 6.08 20.83
C PRO A 225 -3.89 4.92 21.37
N LEU A 226 -4.67 4.26 20.53
CA LEU A 226 -5.46 3.08 20.91
C LEU A 226 -4.55 1.92 21.34
N LEU A 227 -3.40 1.78 20.67
CA LEU A 227 -2.38 0.79 20.99
C LEU A 227 -1.08 1.46 21.43
N TYR A 228 -0.57 1.05 22.58
CA TYR A 228 0.73 1.46 23.08
C TYR A 228 1.79 0.37 22.91
N PRO A 229 3.08 0.73 22.76
CA PRO A 229 4.16 -0.21 22.98
C PRO A 229 4.17 -0.69 24.43
N VAL A 230 4.55 -1.94 24.61
CA VAL A 230 4.94 -2.49 25.92
C VAL A 230 6.44 -2.72 25.87
N ASP A 231 7.16 -2.27 26.86
CA ASP A 231 8.61 -2.39 26.93
C ASP A 231 9.07 -3.79 27.41
N LYS A 232 10.37 -4.00 27.55
CA LYS A 232 10.94 -5.26 27.97
C LYS A 232 10.64 -5.59 29.45
N ALA A 233 10.33 -4.58 30.26
CA ALA A 233 9.93 -4.74 31.67
C ALA A 233 8.42 -5.00 31.81
N GLY A 234 7.67 -5.12 30.70
CA GLY A 234 6.23 -5.34 30.72
C GLY A 234 5.43 -4.06 30.98
N GLN A 235 6.05 -2.87 30.93
CA GLN A 235 5.39 -1.59 31.19
C GLN A 235 4.86 -0.95 29.90
N ILE A 236 3.70 -0.29 30.01
CA ILE A 236 3.11 0.45 28.89
C ILE A 236 3.89 1.75 28.67
N ALA A 237 4.50 1.88 27.50
CA ALA A 237 5.17 3.10 27.07
C ALA A 237 4.16 4.04 26.39
N ARG A 238 3.82 5.17 27.02
CA ARG A 238 2.80 6.12 26.55
C ARG A 238 3.25 6.91 25.31
N ARG A 239 3.50 6.22 24.24
CA ARG A 239 3.82 6.77 22.90
C ARG A 239 3.15 5.95 21.82
N ARG A 240 3.03 6.51 20.62
CA ARG A 240 2.44 5.79 19.50
C ARG A 240 3.35 4.65 19.00
N LEU A 241 2.75 3.51 18.65
CA LEU A 241 3.43 2.46 17.90
C LEU A 241 3.84 2.97 16.51
N THR A 242 4.97 2.49 16.02
CA THR A 242 5.36 2.71 14.63
C THR A 242 4.74 1.64 13.73
N ASP A 243 4.54 1.96 12.46
CA ASP A 243 4.04 0.98 11.49
C ASP A 243 5.05 -0.18 11.27
N GLN A 244 6.33 0.05 11.54
CA GLN A 244 7.34 -0.99 11.53
C GLN A 244 7.21 -1.95 12.72
N ALA A 245 6.82 -1.46 13.90
CA ALA A 245 6.59 -2.30 15.07
C ALA A 245 5.49 -3.34 14.83
N VAL A 246 4.41 -2.98 14.09
CA VAL A 246 3.37 -3.93 13.68
C VAL A 246 3.97 -5.11 12.90
N MET A 247 4.87 -4.82 11.95
CA MET A 247 5.53 -5.87 11.17
C MET A 247 6.35 -6.81 12.06
N PHE A 248 7.17 -6.27 12.95
CA PHE A 248 7.98 -7.09 13.87
C PHE A 248 7.13 -7.96 14.79
N VAL A 249 6.03 -7.41 15.32
CA VAL A 249 5.10 -8.18 16.16
C VAL A 249 4.51 -9.34 15.37
N LEU A 250 3.98 -9.09 14.18
CA LEU A 250 3.39 -10.14 13.35
C LEU A 250 4.39 -11.21 12.95
N GLN A 251 5.63 -10.83 12.62
CA GLN A 251 6.70 -11.79 12.35
C GLN A 251 7.02 -12.66 13.57
N LYS A 252 7.14 -12.03 14.77
CA LYS A 252 7.35 -12.75 16.04
C LYS A 252 6.23 -13.76 16.30
N ARG A 253 4.96 -13.32 16.21
CA ARG A 253 3.79 -14.18 16.47
C ARG A 253 3.62 -15.26 15.41
N GLY A 254 3.93 -14.96 14.15
CA GLY A 254 3.94 -15.96 13.07
C GLY A 254 4.94 -17.09 13.34
N LEU A 255 6.17 -16.75 13.74
CA LEU A 255 7.17 -17.74 14.13
C LEU A 255 6.73 -18.58 15.34
N GLN A 256 6.14 -17.94 16.36
CA GLN A 256 5.65 -18.64 17.56
C GLN A 256 4.47 -19.56 17.27
N GLY A 257 3.55 -19.16 16.38
CA GLY A 257 2.40 -19.94 15.95
C GLY A 257 2.69 -20.92 14.80
N ASN A 258 3.94 -21.02 14.36
CA ASN A 258 4.34 -21.84 13.20
C ASN A 258 3.49 -21.57 11.96
N VAL A 259 3.20 -20.29 11.71
CA VAL A 259 2.41 -19.82 10.57
C VAL A 259 3.35 -19.49 9.40
N GLU A 260 2.99 -19.94 8.21
CA GLU A 260 3.73 -19.62 6.99
C GLU A 260 3.93 -18.09 6.81
N PRO A 261 5.03 -17.65 6.18
CA PRO A 261 5.32 -16.23 6.03
C PRO A 261 4.15 -15.43 5.46
N PHE A 262 3.82 -14.36 6.13
CA PHE A 262 2.72 -13.45 5.77
C PHE A 262 3.07 -11.99 6.08
N SER A 263 2.25 -11.10 5.60
CA SER A 263 2.37 -9.65 5.78
C SER A 263 1.11 -9.07 6.44
N PRO A 264 1.18 -7.85 7.04
CA PRO A 264 -0.02 -7.16 7.52
C PRO A 264 -1.11 -6.96 6.47
N HIS A 265 -0.73 -6.96 5.18
CA HIS A 265 -1.70 -6.81 4.10
C HIS A 265 -2.52 -8.08 3.86
N ASP A 266 -2.01 -9.23 4.29
CA ASP A 266 -2.71 -10.51 4.12
C ASP A 266 -3.93 -10.61 5.06
N PHE A 267 -3.90 -10.02 6.26
CA PHE A 267 -5.11 -9.84 7.08
C PHE A 267 -6.24 -9.10 6.34
N ARG A 268 -5.86 -8.07 5.61
CA ARG A 268 -6.83 -7.33 4.81
C ARG A 268 -7.34 -8.13 3.61
N ARG A 269 -6.52 -9.02 3.04
CA ARG A 269 -6.94 -9.97 2.02
C ARG A 269 -7.96 -10.95 2.59
N THR A 270 -7.64 -11.55 3.76
CA THR A 270 -8.55 -12.41 4.51
C THR A 270 -9.89 -11.71 4.74
N PHE A 271 -9.89 -10.52 5.33
CA PHE A 271 -11.10 -9.74 5.55
C PHE A 271 -11.95 -9.54 4.29
N ILE A 272 -11.31 -9.21 3.15
CA ILE A 272 -12.02 -8.99 1.88
C ILE A 272 -12.58 -10.30 1.35
N SER A 273 -11.77 -11.37 1.35
CA SER A 273 -12.19 -12.69 0.85
C SER A 273 -13.34 -13.26 1.69
N ASP A 274 -13.22 -13.23 3.02
CA ASP A 274 -14.24 -13.74 3.93
C ASP A 274 -15.57 -13.00 3.79
N LEU A 275 -15.54 -11.66 3.64
CA LEU A 275 -16.75 -10.88 3.39
C LEU A 275 -17.40 -11.23 2.04
N LEU A 276 -16.60 -11.39 0.99
CA LEU A 276 -17.12 -11.80 -0.32
C LEU A 276 -17.70 -13.20 -0.25
N GLU A 277 -17.04 -14.14 0.41
CA GLU A 277 -17.51 -15.52 0.62
C GLU A 277 -18.79 -15.57 1.45
N SER A 278 -18.93 -14.69 2.45
CA SER A 278 -20.17 -14.54 3.23
C SER A 278 -21.35 -13.99 2.43
N GLY A 279 -21.11 -13.57 1.17
CA GLY A 279 -22.15 -13.06 0.27
C GLY A 279 -22.30 -11.54 0.24
N ALA A 280 -21.41 -10.79 0.89
CA ALA A 280 -21.41 -9.34 0.80
C ALA A 280 -21.10 -8.89 -0.64
N ASP A 281 -21.71 -7.79 -1.07
CA ASP A 281 -21.49 -7.23 -2.39
C ASP A 281 -20.13 -6.49 -2.48
N VAL A 282 -19.55 -6.48 -3.68
CA VAL A 282 -18.21 -5.89 -3.94
C VAL A 282 -18.14 -4.42 -3.56
N ILE A 283 -19.21 -3.65 -3.71
CA ILE A 283 -19.25 -2.22 -3.40
C ILE A 283 -19.17 -2.00 -1.87
N THR A 284 -19.97 -2.76 -1.11
CA THR A 284 -19.95 -2.72 0.36
C THR A 284 -18.57 -3.11 0.88
N VAL A 285 -17.99 -4.22 0.39
CA VAL A 285 -16.64 -4.66 0.78
C VAL A 285 -15.58 -3.62 0.39
N SER A 286 -15.69 -3.02 -0.80
CA SER A 286 -14.79 -1.95 -1.24
C SER A 286 -14.82 -0.73 -0.30
N ARG A 287 -16.01 -0.32 0.13
CA ARG A 287 -16.20 0.80 1.07
C ARG A 287 -15.62 0.47 2.45
N LEU A 288 -15.90 -0.71 3.00
CA LEU A 288 -15.34 -1.18 4.28
C LEU A 288 -13.82 -1.26 4.21
N ALA A 289 -13.28 -1.86 3.17
CA ALA A 289 -11.84 -1.90 2.93
C ALA A 289 -11.26 -0.49 2.63
N GLY A 290 -12.04 0.47 2.16
CA GLY A 290 -11.60 1.81 1.76
C GLY A 290 -10.72 1.76 0.51
N HIS A 291 -11.14 0.99 -0.50
CA HIS A 291 -10.61 1.09 -1.84
C HIS A 291 -11.28 2.27 -2.56
N SER A 292 -10.50 3.07 -3.26
CA SER A 292 -11.02 4.16 -4.09
C SER A 292 -11.66 3.63 -5.38
N ASP A 293 -11.21 2.46 -5.83
CA ASP A 293 -11.69 1.78 -7.02
C ASP A 293 -12.19 0.37 -6.65
N PRO A 294 -13.49 0.07 -6.86
CA PRO A 294 -14.07 -1.25 -6.63
C PRO A 294 -13.40 -2.37 -7.44
N ALA A 295 -12.81 -2.08 -8.60
CA ALA A 295 -12.06 -3.06 -9.38
C ALA A 295 -10.87 -3.66 -8.58
N THR A 296 -10.34 -2.92 -7.60
CA THR A 296 -9.34 -3.45 -6.67
C THR A 296 -9.91 -4.56 -5.79
N THR A 297 -11.17 -4.44 -5.34
CA THR A 297 -11.85 -5.47 -4.54
C THR A 297 -12.25 -6.66 -5.39
N ALA A 298 -12.73 -6.42 -6.61
CA ALA A 298 -13.15 -7.48 -7.54
C ALA A 298 -12.04 -8.50 -7.84
N LYS A 299 -10.76 -8.11 -7.73
CA LYS A 299 -9.62 -9.03 -7.89
C LYS A 299 -9.54 -10.12 -6.81
N TYR A 300 -10.23 -9.94 -5.70
CA TYR A 300 -10.31 -10.93 -4.60
C TYR A 300 -11.56 -11.80 -4.70
N ASP A 301 -12.48 -11.52 -5.63
CA ASP A 301 -13.69 -12.31 -5.82
C ASP A 301 -13.36 -13.60 -6.60
N MET A 302 -13.16 -14.67 -5.85
CA MET A 302 -12.84 -16.01 -6.39
C MET A 302 -14.07 -16.92 -6.44
N ARG A 303 -15.28 -16.43 -6.15
CA ARG A 303 -16.50 -17.24 -5.99
C ARG A 303 -16.99 -17.92 -7.29
N GLY A 304 -16.59 -17.43 -8.44
CA GLY A 304 -16.85 -18.07 -9.72
C GLY A 304 -18.33 -18.26 -10.05
N GLU A 305 -18.67 -19.38 -10.71
CA GLU A 305 -20.03 -19.68 -11.19
C GLU A 305 -21.02 -20.01 -10.08
N VAL A 306 -20.54 -20.59 -8.98
CA VAL A 306 -21.38 -20.93 -7.82
C VAL A 306 -22.06 -19.69 -7.22
N ALA A 307 -21.34 -18.59 -7.11
CA ALA A 307 -21.91 -17.33 -6.60
C ALA A 307 -23.00 -16.77 -7.53
N LYS A 308 -22.85 -16.93 -8.83
CA LYS A 308 -23.88 -16.51 -9.81
C LYS A 308 -25.14 -17.34 -9.64
N GLN A 309 -25.01 -18.67 -9.53
CA GLN A 309 -26.15 -19.57 -9.30
C GLN A 309 -26.87 -19.23 -7.98
N GLN A 310 -26.12 -19.01 -6.90
CA GLN A 310 -26.71 -18.63 -5.61
C GLN A 310 -27.40 -17.25 -5.66
N ALA A 311 -26.85 -16.30 -6.39
CA ALA A 311 -27.47 -14.99 -6.58
C ALA A 311 -28.80 -15.10 -7.34
N VAL A 312 -28.84 -15.87 -8.42
CA VAL A 312 -30.06 -16.11 -9.20
C VAL A 312 -31.10 -16.91 -8.42
N ALA A 313 -30.68 -17.89 -7.62
CA ALA A 313 -31.59 -18.71 -6.78
C ALA A 313 -32.35 -17.88 -5.72
N ARG A 314 -31.85 -16.69 -5.36
CA ARG A 314 -32.56 -15.74 -4.48
C ARG A 314 -33.71 -14.99 -5.14
N LEU A 315 -33.79 -15.03 -6.48
CA LEU A 315 -34.89 -14.39 -7.22
C LEU A 315 -36.15 -15.23 -7.07
N LYS A 316 -37.26 -14.59 -6.70
CA LYS A 316 -38.55 -15.24 -6.61
C LYS A 316 -39.26 -15.10 -7.97
N MET A 317 -39.50 -16.23 -8.62
CA MET A 317 -40.36 -16.28 -9.80
C MET A 317 -41.74 -16.82 -9.38
N PRO A 318 -42.82 -16.06 -9.50
CA PRO A 318 -44.18 -16.48 -9.11
C PRO A 318 -44.77 -17.42 -10.17
N TYR A 319 -44.16 -18.59 -10.34
CA TYR A 319 -44.65 -19.61 -11.28
C TYR A 319 -45.38 -20.72 -10.50
N ARG A 320 -46.61 -21.06 -10.93
CA ARG A 320 -47.33 -22.24 -10.47
C ARG A 320 -47.21 -23.32 -11.53
N GLN A 321 -46.69 -24.47 -11.15
CA GLN A 321 -46.65 -25.65 -12.05
C GLN A 321 -48.08 -25.95 -12.57
N ARG A 322 -48.24 -26.13 -13.88
CA ARG A 322 -49.45 -26.70 -14.45
C ARG A 322 -49.60 -28.11 -13.83
N ARG A 323 -50.64 -28.32 -13.07
CA ARG A 323 -51.03 -29.69 -12.69
C ARG A 323 -51.43 -30.40 -14.01
N ASP A 324 -50.79 -31.50 -14.31
CA ASP A 324 -51.21 -32.36 -15.43
C ASP A 324 -52.67 -32.74 -15.16
N SER A 325 -53.56 -32.20 -16.01
CA SER A 325 -55.02 -32.50 -15.97
C SER A 325 -55.33 -33.90 -16.45
N ASN A 326 -54.34 -34.76 -16.67
CA ASN A 326 -54.44 -36.11 -17.20
C ASN A 326 -53.93 -37.19 -16.22
N ALA A 327 -54.12 -37.03 -14.90
CA ALA A 327 -53.97 -38.18 -14.03
C ALA A 327 -55.24 -39.00 -14.07
N PRO A 328 -55.18 -40.27 -14.49
CA PRO A 328 -56.38 -41.12 -14.47
C PRO A 328 -56.82 -41.27 -13.02
N GLN A 329 -58.11 -40.96 -12.78
CA GLN A 329 -58.80 -41.27 -11.53
C GLN A 329 -58.91 -42.81 -11.44
N ALA A 330 -58.20 -43.41 -10.48
CA ALA A 330 -58.35 -44.82 -10.08
C ALA A 330 -59.39 -44.92 -8.98
#